data_8887e93afca37a0131029fd95c7eb49d
#
_entry.id   8887e93afca37a0131029fd95c7eb49d
#
_cell.length_a   1.000
_cell.length_b   1.000
_cell.length_c   1.000
_cell.angle_alpha   90.00
_cell.angle_beta   90.00
_cell.angle_gamma   90.00
#
_symmetry.space_group_name_H-M   'P 1'
#
loop_
_entity.id
_entity.type
_entity.pdbx_description
1 polymer ?
#
loop_
_entity_poly.entity_id
_entity_poly.type
_entity_poly.pdbx_seq_one_letter_code
_entity_poly.pdbx_strand_id
1 'polypeptide(L)'
;MSVVNELIRSEQDGTLSFGNYLLETKSKLSDFEHGGDMYKVKTYNEITKLEKNGSFVYESVPGTAVNNFQASADGVKFEVEGKEDAQITLELEEGASYAI
;
A
#
# COMPACT_ATOMS: atom_id res chain seq x y z
N MET A 1 -11.71 6.35 7.83
CA MET A 1 -11.56 5.54 6.71
C MET A 1 -11.37 4.15 7.08
N SER A 2 -11.41 3.32 6.17
CA SER A 2 -11.55 1.94 6.49
C SER A 2 -10.40 1.13 5.94
N VAL A 3 -10.23 -0.01 6.58
CA VAL A 3 -9.30 -1.00 6.07
C VAL A 3 -9.87 -1.56 4.77
N VAL A 4 -8.99 -2.18 3.99
CA VAL A 4 -9.36 -2.78 2.72
C VAL A 4 -9.53 -4.27 2.95
N ASN A 5 -10.79 -4.71 3.03
CA ASN A 5 -11.07 -6.12 3.36
C ASN A 5 -10.54 -7.07 2.31
N GLU A 6 -10.46 -6.64 1.06
CA GLU A 6 -9.94 -7.45 -0.03
C GLU A 6 -8.42 -7.47 -0.05
N LEU A 7 -7.77 -6.77 0.86
CA LEU A 7 -6.34 -6.54 0.97
C LEU A 7 -5.84 -5.51 -0.04
N ILE A 8 -6.41 -5.46 -1.25
CA ILE A 8 -6.04 -4.48 -2.26
C ILE A 8 -7.23 -4.31 -3.20
N ARG A 9 -7.46 -3.07 -3.65
CA ARG A 9 -8.64 -2.77 -4.45
C ARG A 9 -8.34 -1.61 -5.39
N SER A 10 -8.83 -1.72 -6.65
CA SER A 10 -8.80 -0.61 -7.60
C SER A 10 -9.98 0.29 -7.34
N GLU A 11 -9.75 1.58 -7.27
CA GLU A 11 -10.81 2.55 -7.10
C GLU A 11 -11.27 3.07 -8.45
N GLN A 12 -12.48 3.63 -8.47
CA GLN A 12 -13.06 4.10 -9.73
C GLN A 12 -12.29 5.26 -10.34
N ASP A 13 -11.60 6.03 -9.51
CA ASP A 13 -10.85 7.20 -9.99
C ASP A 13 -9.43 6.84 -10.45
N GLY A 14 -9.11 5.55 -10.54
CA GLY A 14 -7.80 5.11 -11.00
C GLY A 14 -6.77 4.98 -9.91
N THR A 15 -7.13 5.26 -8.66
CA THR A 15 -6.21 5.10 -7.55
C THR A 15 -6.30 3.69 -6.98
N LEU A 16 -5.40 3.37 -6.06
CA LEU A 16 -5.29 2.04 -5.48
C LEU A 16 -5.44 2.14 -3.97
N SER A 17 -6.21 1.23 -3.39
CA SER A 17 -6.36 1.15 -1.94
C SER A 17 -5.88 -0.22 -1.48
N PHE A 18 -5.18 -0.25 -0.35
CA PHE A 18 -4.63 -1.51 0.14
C PHE A 18 -4.36 -1.45 1.63
N GLY A 19 -4.24 -2.63 2.23
CA GLY A 19 -3.82 -2.74 3.62
C GLY A 19 -4.96 -2.96 4.59
N ASN A 20 -4.72 -3.81 5.58
CA ASN A 20 -5.69 -4.06 6.64
C ASN A 20 -4.95 -4.35 7.94
N TYR A 21 -4.75 -3.32 8.74
CA TYR A 21 -4.00 -3.41 9.98
C TYR A 21 -4.79 -4.05 11.11
N LEU A 22 -6.05 -4.38 10.89
CA LEU A 22 -6.85 -5.05 11.90
C LEU A 22 -6.66 -6.57 11.90
N LEU A 23 -6.01 -7.10 10.87
CA LEU A 23 -5.77 -8.53 10.80
C LEU A 23 -4.71 -8.94 11.82
N GLU A 24 -4.93 -10.08 12.46
CA GLU A 24 -4.01 -10.60 13.47
C GLU A 24 -2.93 -11.48 12.85
N THR A 25 -3.18 -12.01 11.67
CA THR A 25 -2.22 -12.87 10.99
C THR A 25 -1.89 -12.30 9.64
N LYS A 26 -0.66 -12.56 9.21
CA LYS A 26 -0.15 -12.08 7.94
C LYS A 26 -1.01 -12.60 6.79
N SER A 27 -1.43 -11.70 5.93
CA SER A 27 -2.23 -12.03 4.76
C SER A 27 -1.56 -11.45 3.52
N LYS A 28 -1.60 -12.18 2.43
CA LYS A 28 -0.95 -11.78 1.19
C LYS A 28 -1.89 -11.97 0.02
N LEU A 29 -1.77 -11.09 -0.96
CA LEU A 29 -2.44 -11.23 -2.24
C LEU A 29 -1.44 -10.82 -3.31
N SER A 30 -1.24 -11.67 -4.32
CA SER A 30 -0.32 -11.38 -5.38
C SER A 30 -1.03 -11.42 -6.73
N ASP A 31 -0.34 -10.92 -7.76
CA ASP A 31 -0.84 -10.92 -9.12
C ASP A 31 -2.12 -10.11 -9.27
N PHE A 32 -2.21 -9.02 -8.53
CA PHE A 32 -3.33 -8.10 -8.65
C PHE A 32 -3.01 -7.07 -9.73
N GLU A 33 -3.79 -7.09 -10.80
CA GLU A 33 -3.56 -6.19 -11.92
C GLU A 33 -4.25 -4.86 -11.71
N HIS A 34 -3.50 -3.77 -11.91
CA HIS A 34 -4.03 -2.42 -11.79
C HIS A 34 -3.24 -1.50 -12.71
N GLY A 35 -3.92 -0.88 -13.68
CA GLY A 35 -3.26 0.06 -14.57
C GLY A 35 -2.16 -0.55 -15.41
N GLY A 36 -2.24 -1.83 -15.72
CA GLY A 36 -1.22 -2.49 -16.53
C GLY A 36 -0.06 -3.05 -15.73
N ASP A 37 -0.07 -2.90 -14.41
CA ASP A 37 0.99 -3.39 -13.55
C ASP A 37 0.46 -4.46 -12.62
N MET A 38 1.35 -5.33 -12.16
CA MET A 38 0.99 -6.40 -11.25
C MET A 38 1.46 -6.05 -9.86
N TYR A 39 0.55 -6.10 -8.90
CA TYR A 39 0.82 -5.71 -7.52
C TYR A 39 0.73 -6.89 -6.59
N LYS A 40 1.48 -6.82 -5.50
CA LYS A 40 1.43 -7.79 -4.42
C LYS A 40 1.38 -7.03 -3.11
N VAL A 41 0.47 -7.44 -2.23
CA VAL A 41 0.33 -6.80 -0.93
C VAL A 41 0.52 -7.85 0.17
N LYS A 42 1.16 -7.45 1.24
CA LYS A 42 1.27 -8.21 2.46
C LYS A 42 0.87 -7.27 3.60
N THR A 43 -0.10 -7.69 4.40
CA THR A 43 -0.61 -6.78 5.42
C THR A 43 -1.15 -7.55 6.61
N TYR A 44 -0.94 -7.00 7.78
CA TYR A 44 -1.57 -7.39 9.03
C TYR A 44 -1.17 -6.33 10.07
N ASN A 45 -1.40 -6.62 11.37
CA ASN A 45 -1.24 -5.57 12.37
C ASN A 45 0.19 -5.08 12.53
N GLU A 46 1.20 -5.85 12.11
CA GLU A 46 2.59 -5.47 12.32
C GLU A 46 3.23 -4.82 11.11
N ILE A 47 2.71 -5.02 9.91
CA ILE A 47 3.32 -4.46 8.71
C ILE A 47 2.30 -4.41 7.58
N THR A 48 2.43 -3.41 6.72
CA THR A 48 1.74 -3.35 5.44
C THR A 48 2.79 -3.03 4.39
N LYS A 49 2.85 -3.87 3.34
CA LYS A 49 3.88 -3.74 2.31
C LYS A 49 3.24 -3.94 0.95
N LEU A 50 3.59 -3.09 0.00
CA LEU A 50 3.10 -3.17 -1.37
C LEU A 50 4.27 -3.26 -2.33
N GLU A 51 4.18 -4.21 -3.28
CA GLU A 51 5.15 -4.35 -4.35
C GLU A 51 4.44 -4.20 -5.70
N LYS A 52 5.14 -3.62 -6.65
CA LYS A 52 4.66 -3.41 -8.00
C LYS A 52 5.66 -4.05 -8.96
N ASN A 53 5.20 -5.02 -9.74
CA ASN A 53 6.05 -5.74 -10.69
C ASN A 53 7.30 -6.29 -10.02
N GLY A 54 7.16 -6.74 -8.78
CA GLY A 54 8.27 -7.31 -8.03
C GLY A 54 9.16 -6.31 -7.32
N SER A 55 8.86 -5.02 -7.42
CA SER A 55 9.66 -3.98 -6.79
C SER A 55 8.92 -3.36 -5.62
N PHE A 56 9.66 -3.05 -4.58
CA PHE A 56 9.11 -2.43 -3.38
C PHE A 56 8.53 -1.06 -3.70
N VAL A 57 7.34 -0.76 -3.17
CA VAL A 57 6.69 0.53 -3.36
C VAL A 57 6.39 1.21 -2.04
N TYR A 58 5.81 0.47 -1.08
CA TYR A 58 5.31 1.05 0.15
C TYR A 58 5.51 0.05 1.29
N GLU A 59 5.90 0.57 2.44
CA GLU A 59 6.01 -0.26 3.64
C GLU A 59 5.70 0.59 4.85
N SER A 60 4.91 0.06 5.77
CA SER A 60 4.66 0.72 7.04
C SER A 60 4.83 -0.25 8.18
N VAL A 61 5.34 0.25 9.29
CA VAL A 61 5.52 -0.51 10.53
C VAL A 61 5.07 0.38 11.67
N PRO A 62 4.05 0.00 12.41
CA PRO A 62 3.17 -1.15 12.25
C PRO A 62 2.27 -1.03 11.03
N GLY A 63 1.37 -1.99 10.86
CA GLY A 63 0.50 -2.04 9.70
C GLY A 63 -0.43 -0.85 9.60
N THR A 64 -0.81 -0.53 8.38
CA THR A 64 -1.72 0.58 8.08
C THR A 64 -2.68 0.17 6.99
N ALA A 65 -3.65 1.02 6.73
CA ALA A 65 -4.50 0.94 5.54
C ALA A 65 -4.25 2.20 4.73
N VAL A 66 -4.10 2.03 3.42
CA VAL A 66 -3.81 3.13 2.51
C VAL A 66 -4.95 3.24 1.54
N ASN A 67 -5.49 4.44 1.40
CA ASN A 67 -6.63 4.68 0.51
C ASN A 67 -6.25 5.70 -0.55
N ASN A 68 -6.68 5.43 -1.77
CA ASN A 68 -6.53 6.36 -2.89
C ASN A 68 -5.06 6.68 -3.17
N PHE A 69 -4.23 5.65 -3.16
CA PHE A 69 -2.81 5.78 -3.44
C PHE A 69 -2.62 6.09 -4.93
N GLN A 70 -1.88 7.15 -5.21
CA GLN A 70 -1.60 7.57 -6.57
C GLN A 70 -0.17 8.05 -6.65
N ALA A 71 0.61 7.48 -7.55
CA ALA A 71 1.98 7.89 -7.80
C ALA A 71 2.07 8.42 -9.22
N SER A 72 2.69 9.58 -9.39
CA SER A 72 2.82 10.21 -10.69
C SER A 72 4.15 10.93 -10.75
N ALA A 73 4.42 11.54 -11.92
CA ALA A 73 5.64 12.31 -12.08
C ALA A 73 5.70 13.51 -11.14
N ASP A 74 4.55 13.99 -10.69
CA ASP A 74 4.48 15.13 -9.78
C ASP A 74 4.58 14.76 -8.32
N GLY A 75 4.55 13.48 -8.00
CA GLY A 75 4.66 13.06 -6.62
C GLY A 75 3.69 11.93 -6.28
N VAL A 76 3.48 11.74 -4.98
CA VAL A 76 2.64 10.66 -4.46
C VAL A 76 1.57 11.27 -3.58
N LYS A 77 0.35 10.78 -3.73
CA LYS A 77 -0.76 11.19 -2.90
C LYS A 77 -1.46 9.95 -2.35
N PHE A 78 -1.78 9.98 -1.07
CA PHE A 78 -2.52 8.88 -0.47
C PHE A 78 -3.00 9.30 0.91
N GLU A 79 -3.96 8.54 1.43
CA GLU A 79 -4.45 8.69 2.79
C GLU A 79 -4.08 7.42 3.54
N VAL A 80 -3.58 7.59 4.77
CA VAL A 80 -3.14 6.45 5.56
C VAL A 80 -3.88 6.46 6.88
N GLU A 81 -4.25 5.27 7.35
CA GLU A 81 -4.94 5.09 8.61
C GLU A 81 -4.30 3.94 9.37
N GLY A 82 -4.12 4.08 10.67
CA GLY A 82 -3.57 3.04 11.51
C GLY A 82 -3.96 3.26 12.95
N LYS A 83 -3.67 2.27 13.79
CA LYS A 83 -3.97 2.37 15.22
C LYS A 83 -3.04 3.31 15.95
N GLU A 84 -1.84 3.52 15.43
CA GLU A 84 -0.82 4.32 16.09
C GLU A 84 0.10 4.88 15.02
N ASP A 85 1.01 5.71 15.45
CA ASP A 85 1.98 6.29 14.53
C ASP A 85 2.78 5.18 13.86
N ALA A 86 3.01 5.34 12.56
CA ALA A 86 3.71 4.34 11.78
C ALA A 86 4.86 4.99 11.05
N GLN A 87 5.93 4.21 10.90
CA GLN A 87 7.02 4.61 10.03
C GLN A 87 6.71 4.13 8.63
N ILE A 88 6.69 5.06 7.69
CA ILE A 88 6.29 4.77 6.32
C ILE A 88 7.49 5.00 5.41
N THR A 89 7.77 4.02 4.57
CA THR A 89 8.84 4.09 3.59
C THR A 89 8.26 3.91 2.21
N LEU A 90 8.60 4.80 1.31
CA LEU A 90 8.15 4.75 -0.07
C LEU A 90 9.35 4.63 -0.98
N GLU A 91 9.23 3.78 -2.00
CA GLU A 91 10.23 3.71 -3.04
C GLU A 91 9.52 3.77 -4.38
N LEU A 92 9.81 4.79 -5.14
CA LEU A 92 9.16 5.00 -6.43
C LEU A 92 10.08 4.52 -7.53
N GLU A 93 9.54 4.46 -8.73
CA GLU A 93 10.35 4.12 -9.88
C GLU A 93 11.58 5.00 -9.92
N GLU A 94 12.64 4.54 -10.52
CA GLU A 94 13.92 5.24 -10.60
C GLU A 94 14.69 5.26 -9.30
N GLY A 95 14.28 4.45 -8.34
CA GLY A 95 15.06 4.29 -7.14
C GLY A 95 14.95 5.40 -6.11
N ALA A 96 14.02 6.33 -6.29
CA ALA A 96 13.82 7.38 -5.31
C ALA A 96 13.11 6.85 -4.09
N SER A 97 13.60 7.21 -2.91
CA SER A 97 13.01 6.78 -1.64
C SER A 97 12.54 7.99 -0.86
N TYR A 98 11.37 7.86 -0.25
CA TYR A 98 10.80 8.90 0.59
C TYR A 98 10.42 8.33 1.94
N ALA A 99 10.76 9.04 3.01
CA ALA A 99 10.37 8.66 4.37
C ALA A 99 9.45 9.73 4.91
N ILE A 100 8.36 9.28 5.52
CA ILE A 100 7.35 10.18 6.06
C ILE A 100 7.17 9.93 7.54
#